data_c12d46fe93633c975e091382e5061fdf
#
_entry.id   c12d46fe93633c975e091382e5061fdf
#
_cell.length_a   1.000
_cell.length_b   1.000
_cell.length_c   1.000
_cell.angle_alpha   90.00
_cell.angle_beta   90.00
_cell.angle_gamma   90.00
#
_symmetry.space_group_name_H-M   'P 1'
#
loop_
_entity.id
_entity.type
_entity.pdbx_description
1 polymer ?
#
loop_
_entity_poly.entity_id
_entity_poly.type
_entity_poly.pdbx_seq_one_letter_code
_entity_poly.pdbx_strand_id
1 'polypeptide(L)'
;MRHTIVFAVALSMACVVAPTAQDWNQWRGPSRSGVTAAFQAPATWPDKPRKVWEATVGTGHSSPVVSGTRAFVFTRVGEDEVVTAVDLQTGKQIWQQRYRATYQLNPAAESHGKGPKSTPVVDGGRVFTLGISGTLSAFDAATGKPLWRKTFDREFDASSPDFGVAMSPLVDDGHVIVHAGGNKSGALMALDGATGTVKWQWKGEGPAYASPVIASFGNSRQVVTESRAHLVGLSAATGAILWSVPFTTAYDQNIVTPIISGDLVLYSGIDQPLTALRIRESAGKWTAERAWHADSVPMYMSTAVLSGGSVFGLTHRNKGQFFALDPRSGKVLWTTRGREGENAALIAVGELLMATTTEGELVIARRDAAKFDPIKRYTIAESPVWAHPVPAGRGVLIKDAEKLAYWVF
;
A
#
# COMPACT_ATOMS: atom_id res chain seq x y z
N MET A 1 45.50 15.88 62.01
CA MET A 1 44.46 15.11 61.29
C MET A 1 44.09 15.79 60.00
N ARG A 2 44.57 15.28 58.85
CA ARG A 2 44.25 15.87 57.53
C ARG A 2 43.14 15.00 56.91
N HIS A 3 41.97 15.59 56.64
CA HIS A 3 40.86 14.88 55.95
C HIS A 3 41.03 15.05 54.43
N THR A 4 41.26 13.96 53.78
CA THR A 4 41.26 13.90 52.28
C THR A 4 39.84 13.65 51.83
N ILE A 5 39.24 14.63 51.12
CA ILE A 5 37.93 14.47 50.49
C ILE A 5 38.15 13.91 49.08
N VAL A 6 37.66 12.71 48.82
CA VAL A 6 37.64 12.08 47.48
C VAL A 6 36.33 12.48 46.77
N PHE A 7 36.45 13.25 45.69
CA PHE A 7 35.33 13.51 44.80
C PHE A 7 35.15 12.35 43.81
N ALA A 8 34.06 11.64 43.91
CA ALA A 8 33.68 10.66 42.92
C ALA A 8 32.91 11.38 41.77
N VAL A 9 33.49 11.45 40.58
CA VAL A 9 32.83 11.92 39.37
C VAL A 9 32.00 10.77 38.80
N ALA A 10 30.68 10.87 38.90
CA ALA A 10 29.74 9.97 38.25
C ALA A 10 29.64 10.33 36.79
N LEU A 11 30.17 9.52 35.87
CA LEU A 11 30.04 9.64 34.43
C LEU A 11 28.67 9.08 34.08
N SER A 12 27.67 9.95 33.85
CA SER A 12 26.36 9.55 33.31
C SER A 12 26.49 9.24 31.82
N MET A 13 26.47 7.97 31.47
CA MET A 13 26.32 7.49 30.10
C MET A 13 24.90 7.81 29.64
N ALA A 14 24.74 8.88 28.87
CA ALA A 14 23.51 9.13 28.14
C ALA A 14 23.37 8.06 27.06
N CYS A 15 22.48 7.08 27.27
CA CYS A 15 22.03 6.19 26.21
C CYS A 15 21.33 7.02 25.14
N VAL A 16 22.02 7.31 24.05
CA VAL A 16 21.38 7.82 22.83
C VAL A 16 20.53 6.70 22.28
N VAL A 17 19.25 6.68 22.64
CA VAL A 17 18.25 5.83 21.97
C VAL A 17 18.16 6.35 20.55
N ALA A 18 18.80 5.65 19.61
CA ALA A 18 18.57 5.91 18.19
C ALA A 18 17.06 5.79 17.94
N PRO A 19 16.43 6.76 17.27
CA PRO A 19 15.02 6.63 16.94
C PRO A 19 14.85 5.37 16.10
N THR A 20 14.09 4.41 16.62
CA THR A 20 13.68 3.25 15.85
C THR A 20 12.91 3.77 14.63
N ALA A 21 13.35 3.38 13.45
CA ALA A 21 12.59 3.69 12.23
C ALA A 21 11.16 3.19 12.47
N GLN A 22 10.18 4.06 12.27
CA GLN A 22 8.79 3.64 12.39
C GLN A 22 8.52 2.57 11.35
N ASP A 23 7.93 1.47 11.75
CA ASP A 23 7.58 0.37 10.85
C ASP A 23 6.69 0.86 9.72
N TRP A 24 7.01 0.43 8.51
CA TRP A 24 6.16 0.56 7.32
C TRP A 24 5.80 -0.84 6.86
N ASN A 25 5.09 -1.54 7.74
CA ASN A 25 4.97 -2.99 7.75
C ASN A 25 3.94 -3.57 6.77
N GLN A 26 3.22 -2.75 6.02
CA GLN A 26 2.26 -3.17 5.00
C GLN A 26 2.08 -2.11 3.91
N TRP A 27 1.28 -2.42 2.90
CA TRP A 27 0.96 -1.51 1.81
C TRP A 27 0.40 -0.19 2.33
N ARG A 28 1.06 0.93 1.95
CA ARG A 28 0.77 2.30 2.40
C ARG A 28 0.91 2.51 3.92
N GLY A 29 1.80 1.76 4.57
CA GLY A 29 2.15 1.93 5.97
C GLY A 29 1.16 1.31 6.97
N PRO A 30 1.40 1.48 8.27
CA PRO A 30 0.70 0.74 9.33
C PRO A 30 -0.82 0.90 9.31
N SER A 31 -1.32 2.07 8.96
CA SER A 31 -2.76 2.37 8.86
C SER A 31 -3.32 2.24 7.44
N ARG A 32 -2.51 1.84 6.47
CA ARG A 32 -2.83 1.77 5.02
C ARG A 32 -3.30 3.11 4.42
N SER A 33 -3.09 4.19 5.14
CA SER A 33 -3.48 5.54 4.72
C SER A 33 -2.49 6.21 3.77
N GLY A 34 -1.25 5.71 3.70
CA GLY A 34 -0.15 6.39 3.02
C GLY A 34 0.41 7.57 3.81
N VAL A 35 0.13 7.68 5.11
CA VAL A 35 0.52 8.83 5.92
C VAL A 35 1.44 8.40 7.07
N THR A 36 2.52 9.13 7.28
CA THR A 36 3.41 8.98 8.44
C THR A 36 4.04 10.31 8.84
N ALA A 37 4.41 10.45 10.10
CA ALA A 37 5.24 11.53 10.61
C ALA A 37 6.72 11.14 10.77
N ALA A 38 7.07 9.88 10.53
CA ALA A 38 8.37 9.32 10.93
C ALA A 38 9.55 9.65 10.02
N PHE A 39 9.33 10.35 8.92
CA PHE A 39 10.41 10.75 8.03
C PHE A 39 11.13 11.99 8.55
N GLN A 40 12.45 11.95 8.59
CA GLN A 40 13.29 13.08 8.95
C GLN A 40 13.72 13.82 7.69
N ALA A 41 12.95 14.84 7.29
CA ALA A 41 13.29 15.67 6.15
C ALA A 41 14.62 16.41 6.36
N PRO A 42 15.46 16.56 5.33
CA PRO A 42 16.67 17.37 5.44
C PRO A 42 16.31 18.85 5.57
N ALA A 43 17.15 19.61 6.24
CA ALA A 43 17.00 21.07 6.31
C ALA A 43 17.09 21.74 4.93
N THR A 44 17.90 21.16 4.05
CA THR A 44 18.05 21.58 2.64
C THR A 44 18.09 20.34 1.77
N TRP A 45 17.23 20.31 0.76
CA TRP A 45 17.17 19.21 -0.20
C TRP A 45 18.35 19.30 -1.17
N PRO A 46 19.19 18.24 -1.26
CA PRO A 46 20.35 18.25 -2.14
C PRO A 46 19.94 18.30 -3.62
N ASP A 47 20.86 18.71 -4.50
CA ASP A 47 20.60 18.65 -5.94
C ASP A 47 20.59 17.23 -6.47
N LYS A 48 21.34 16.33 -5.83
CA LYS A 48 21.34 14.89 -6.14
C LYS A 48 21.22 14.09 -4.85
N PRO A 49 20.24 13.18 -4.75
CA PRO A 49 20.15 12.27 -3.62
C PRO A 49 21.29 11.25 -3.67
N ARG A 50 21.69 10.73 -2.52
CA ARG A 50 22.76 9.72 -2.43
C ARG A 50 22.12 8.32 -2.35
N LYS A 51 22.44 7.47 -3.34
CA LYS A 51 22.12 6.04 -3.26
C LYS A 51 23.06 5.38 -2.25
N VAL A 52 22.53 4.89 -1.14
CA VAL A 52 23.32 4.23 -0.09
C VAL A 52 23.70 2.83 -0.53
N TRP A 53 22.70 2.09 -1.05
CA TRP A 53 22.87 0.77 -1.61
C TRP A 53 21.79 0.48 -2.66
N GLU A 54 22.05 -0.52 -3.48
CA GLU A 54 21.14 -1.06 -4.47
C GLU A 54 21.31 -2.58 -4.53
N ALA A 55 20.20 -3.32 -4.65
CA ALA A 55 20.19 -4.76 -4.80
C ALA A 55 19.22 -5.18 -5.92
N THR A 56 19.63 -6.08 -6.80
CA THR A 56 18.73 -6.73 -7.76
C THR A 56 17.92 -7.79 -7.01
N VAL A 57 16.59 -7.62 -6.99
CA VAL A 57 15.68 -8.47 -6.21
C VAL A 57 14.71 -9.27 -7.07
N GLY A 58 14.57 -8.93 -8.36
CA GLY A 58 13.67 -9.56 -9.30
C GLY A 58 12.47 -8.69 -9.69
N THR A 59 11.70 -9.16 -10.66
CA THR A 59 10.61 -8.42 -11.29
C THR A 59 9.36 -8.33 -10.41
N GLY A 60 8.54 -7.29 -10.65
CA GLY A 60 7.25 -7.09 -10.00
C GLY A 60 7.04 -5.66 -9.52
N HIS A 61 5.79 -5.34 -9.17
CA HIS A 61 5.34 -4.00 -8.78
C HIS A 61 5.00 -3.88 -7.29
N SER A 62 5.26 -4.93 -6.53
CA SER A 62 5.12 -4.97 -5.08
C SER A 62 5.98 -3.90 -4.40
N SER A 63 5.41 -3.11 -3.50
CA SER A 63 6.19 -2.19 -2.68
C SER A 63 7.01 -2.96 -1.64
N PRO A 64 8.20 -2.50 -1.26
CA PRO A 64 8.88 -3.05 -0.09
C PRO A 64 8.11 -2.68 1.18
N VAL A 65 8.33 -3.44 2.25
CA VAL A 65 7.85 -3.10 3.60
C VAL A 65 9.02 -3.13 4.58
N VAL A 66 8.92 -2.35 5.65
CA VAL A 66 9.96 -2.23 6.67
C VAL A 66 9.39 -2.63 8.02
N SER A 67 10.11 -3.49 8.74
CA SER A 67 9.85 -3.78 10.14
C SER A 67 11.18 -3.89 10.90
N GLY A 68 11.35 -3.04 11.91
CA GLY A 68 12.58 -2.88 12.63
C GLY A 68 13.76 -2.50 11.71
N THR A 69 14.80 -3.32 11.68
CA THR A 69 16.01 -3.12 10.87
C THR A 69 15.98 -3.84 9.52
N ARG A 70 14.85 -4.37 9.13
CA ARG A 70 14.72 -5.20 7.91
C ARG A 70 13.75 -4.60 6.93
N ALA A 71 14.09 -4.71 5.64
CA ALA A 71 13.15 -4.52 4.55
C ALA A 71 12.82 -5.88 3.92
N PHE A 72 11.55 -6.04 3.57
CA PHE A 72 11.04 -7.25 2.91
C PHE A 72 10.49 -6.87 1.55
N VAL A 73 10.82 -7.66 0.54
CA VAL A 73 10.36 -7.43 -0.83
C VAL A 73 9.86 -8.74 -1.42
N PHE A 74 8.79 -8.63 -2.20
CA PHE A 74 8.16 -9.77 -2.87
C PHE A 74 8.25 -9.59 -4.39
N THR A 75 8.89 -10.53 -5.06
CA THR A 75 9.30 -10.42 -6.46
C THR A 75 9.15 -11.74 -7.19
N ARG A 76 9.54 -11.74 -8.46
CA ARG A 76 9.63 -12.95 -9.29
C ARG A 76 11.01 -13.06 -9.93
N VAL A 77 11.57 -14.28 -9.90
CA VAL A 77 12.81 -14.63 -10.60
C VAL A 77 12.53 -15.90 -11.40
N GLY A 78 12.54 -15.79 -12.71
CA GLY A 78 12.11 -16.88 -13.59
C GLY A 78 10.64 -17.27 -13.36
N GLU A 79 10.40 -18.53 -13.02
CA GLU A 79 9.06 -19.05 -12.72
C GLU A 79 8.75 -19.12 -11.21
N ASP A 80 9.64 -18.58 -10.37
CA ASP A 80 9.45 -18.60 -8.93
C ASP A 80 9.05 -17.22 -8.40
N GLU A 81 8.08 -17.17 -7.51
CA GLU A 81 7.87 -16.04 -6.61
C GLU A 81 8.85 -16.10 -5.44
N VAL A 82 9.41 -14.95 -5.10
CA VAL A 82 10.56 -14.82 -4.20
C VAL A 82 10.28 -13.78 -3.13
N VAL A 83 10.42 -14.17 -1.87
CA VAL A 83 10.38 -13.25 -0.72
C VAL A 83 11.81 -13.08 -0.22
N THR A 84 12.28 -11.85 -0.17
CA THR A 84 13.64 -11.53 0.30
C THR A 84 13.57 -10.57 1.47
N ALA A 85 14.28 -10.88 2.53
CA ALA A 85 14.57 -9.95 3.62
C ALA A 85 15.99 -9.42 3.45
N VAL A 86 16.14 -8.11 3.53
CA VAL A 86 17.45 -7.44 3.50
C VAL A 86 17.62 -6.58 4.74
N ASP A 87 18.87 -6.41 5.15
CA ASP A 87 19.22 -5.42 6.16
C ASP A 87 19.00 -4.01 5.61
N LEU A 88 18.23 -3.20 6.33
CA LEU A 88 17.80 -1.88 5.88
C LEU A 88 18.97 -0.91 5.66
N GLN A 89 20.04 -1.02 6.44
CA GLN A 89 21.17 -0.09 6.36
C GLN A 89 22.14 -0.45 5.24
N THR A 90 22.34 -1.74 4.99
CA THR A 90 23.39 -2.23 4.10
C THR A 90 22.88 -2.83 2.79
N GLY A 91 21.58 -3.15 2.70
CA GLY A 91 20.99 -3.86 1.57
C GLY A 91 21.40 -5.34 1.47
N LYS A 92 22.18 -5.85 2.43
CA LYS A 92 22.62 -7.25 2.42
C LYS A 92 21.44 -8.19 2.67
N GLN A 93 21.34 -9.23 1.86
CA GLN A 93 20.34 -10.27 2.04
C GLN A 93 20.53 -10.98 3.37
N ILE A 94 19.48 -11.04 4.20
CA ILE A 94 19.42 -11.79 5.45
C ILE A 94 18.93 -13.20 5.15
N TRP A 95 17.82 -13.30 4.44
CA TRP A 95 17.29 -14.57 3.97
C TRP A 95 16.49 -14.37 2.68
N GLN A 96 16.28 -15.45 1.95
CA GLN A 96 15.44 -15.51 0.77
C GLN A 96 14.68 -16.83 0.74
N GLN A 97 13.39 -16.77 0.40
CA GLN A 97 12.55 -17.93 0.13
C GLN A 97 11.91 -17.83 -1.23
N ARG A 98 11.77 -18.96 -1.90
CA ARG A 98 11.16 -19.03 -3.23
C ARG A 98 10.23 -20.22 -3.34
N TYR A 99 9.26 -20.09 -4.21
CA TYR A 99 8.38 -21.18 -4.58
C TYR A 99 7.91 -21.05 -6.02
N ARG A 100 7.72 -22.17 -6.66
CA ARG A 100 7.18 -22.21 -8.02
C ARG A 100 5.79 -21.62 -8.05
N ALA A 101 5.56 -20.64 -8.93
CA ALA A 101 4.29 -19.96 -9.12
C ALA A 101 3.97 -19.90 -10.61
N THR A 102 3.33 -20.95 -11.11
CA THR A 102 2.89 -20.97 -12.50
C THR A 102 1.82 -19.91 -12.72
N TYR A 103 2.03 -19.04 -13.69
CA TYR A 103 1.07 -17.99 -14.05
C TYR A 103 1.09 -17.80 -15.58
N GLN A 104 -0.11 -17.92 -16.18
CA GLN A 104 -0.30 -17.60 -17.57
C GLN A 104 -0.68 -16.13 -17.71
N LEU A 105 0.20 -15.36 -18.32
CA LEU A 105 -0.02 -13.93 -18.51
C LEU A 105 -1.11 -13.70 -19.57
N ASN A 106 -2.11 -12.89 -19.24
CA ASN A 106 -3.06 -12.38 -20.20
C ASN A 106 -2.33 -11.42 -21.16
N PRO A 107 -2.51 -11.52 -22.49
CA PRO A 107 -1.87 -10.60 -23.45
C PRO A 107 -2.12 -9.13 -23.14
N ALA A 108 -3.29 -8.75 -22.64
CA ALA A 108 -3.60 -7.37 -22.22
C ALA A 108 -2.75 -6.88 -21.03
N ALA A 109 -2.12 -7.80 -20.28
CA ALA A 109 -1.26 -7.51 -19.14
C ALA A 109 0.24 -7.60 -19.44
N GLU A 110 0.64 -7.77 -20.70
CA GLU A 110 2.03 -8.05 -21.11
C GLU A 110 3.00 -6.98 -20.60
N SER A 111 2.64 -5.71 -20.70
CA SER A 111 3.44 -4.57 -20.23
C SER A 111 3.67 -4.56 -18.71
N HIS A 112 2.83 -5.24 -17.93
CA HIS A 112 2.94 -5.36 -16.48
C HIS A 112 3.73 -6.60 -16.03
N GLY A 113 4.02 -7.53 -16.93
CA GLY A 113 4.77 -8.74 -16.63
C GLY A 113 4.09 -9.70 -15.64
N LYS A 114 4.83 -10.75 -15.28
CA LYS A 114 4.37 -11.83 -14.39
C LYS A 114 4.76 -11.65 -12.92
N GLY A 115 5.44 -10.56 -12.56
CA GLY A 115 5.87 -10.33 -11.19
C GLY A 115 4.72 -9.96 -10.25
N PRO A 116 4.86 -10.23 -8.95
CA PRO A 116 3.84 -9.87 -7.96
C PRO A 116 3.53 -8.37 -7.97
N LYS A 117 2.25 -8.04 -7.84
CA LYS A 117 1.74 -6.67 -7.70
C LYS A 117 1.33 -6.36 -6.25
N SER A 118 0.96 -7.39 -5.52
CA SER A 118 0.58 -7.34 -4.12
C SER A 118 1.78 -7.06 -3.22
N THR A 119 1.65 -6.08 -2.34
CA THR A 119 2.67 -5.75 -1.32
C THR A 119 2.54 -6.70 -0.14
N PRO A 120 3.64 -7.25 0.39
CA PRO A 120 3.60 -8.10 1.58
C PRO A 120 3.15 -7.32 2.82
N VAL A 121 2.76 -8.05 3.86
CA VAL A 121 2.52 -7.48 5.19
C VAL A 121 3.34 -8.21 6.22
N VAL A 122 3.93 -7.47 7.17
CA VAL A 122 4.66 -8.02 8.33
C VAL A 122 3.86 -7.75 9.57
N ASP A 123 3.46 -8.81 10.26
CA ASP A 123 2.73 -8.71 11.52
C ASP A 123 2.99 -9.91 12.41
N GLY A 124 3.04 -9.71 13.74
CA GLY A 124 3.20 -10.77 14.73
C GLY A 124 4.40 -11.70 14.47
N GLY A 125 5.52 -11.15 13.96
CA GLY A 125 6.70 -11.92 13.59
C GLY A 125 6.56 -12.77 12.31
N ARG A 126 5.55 -12.51 11.48
CA ARG A 126 5.29 -13.22 10.22
C ARG A 126 5.30 -12.27 9.03
N VAL A 127 5.70 -12.80 7.88
CA VAL A 127 5.54 -12.13 6.58
C VAL A 127 4.47 -12.86 5.80
N PHE A 128 3.44 -12.14 5.38
CA PHE A 128 2.38 -12.69 4.53
C PHE A 128 2.51 -12.12 3.13
N THR A 129 2.37 -12.99 2.13
CA THR A 129 2.42 -12.62 0.72
C THR A 129 1.24 -13.22 -0.02
N LEU A 130 0.68 -12.46 -0.97
CA LEU A 130 -0.34 -12.94 -1.89
C LEU A 130 0.23 -12.88 -3.32
N GLY A 131 0.49 -14.05 -3.90
CA GLY A 131 1.12 -14.17 -5.21
C GLY A 131 0.18 -13.78 -6.35
N ILE A 132 0.76 -13.56 -7.54
CA ILE A 132 0.00 -13.14 -8.73
C ILE A 132 -1.07 -14.15 -9.15
N SER A 133 -0.86 -15.43 -8.85
CA SER A 133 -1.82 -16.52 -9.08
C SER A 133 -2.77 -16.77 -7.91
N GLY A 134 -2.80 -15.91 -6.88
CA GLY A 134 -3.66 -16.05 -5.71
C GLY A 134 -3.12 -16.96 -4.61
N THR A 135 -1.85 -17.35 -4.65
CA THR A 135 -1.23 -18.15 -3.59
C THR A 135 -0.94 -17.27 -2.36
N LEU A 136 -1.61 -17.55 -1.24
CA LEU A 136 -1.35 -16.90 0.04
C LEU A 136 -0.34 -17.70 0.84
N SER A 137 0.74 -17.06 1.29
CA SER A 137 1.81 -17.71 2.05
C SER A 137 2.17 -16.93 3.30
N ALA A 138 2.56 -17.64 4.36
CA ALA A 138 3.13 -17.06 5.58
C ALA A 138 4.52 -17.61 5.82
N PHE A 139 5.43 -16.73 6.23
CA PHE A 139 6.81 -17.04 6.55
C PHE A 139 7.16 -16.45 7.91
N ASP A 140 8.06 -17.08 8.64
CA ASP A 140 8.70 -16.51 9.82
C ASP A 140 9.55 -15.29 9.41
N ALA A 141 9.30 -14.14 9.96
CA ALA A 141 9.96 -12.89 9.55
C ALA A 141 11.45 -12.85 9.92
N ALA A 142 11.86 -13.60 10.95
CA ALA A 142 13.25 -13.63 11.39
C ALA A 142 14.13 -14.52 10.50
N THR A 143 13.59 -15.67 10.09
CA THR A 143 14.36 -16.75 9.43
C THR A 143 13.95 -17.02 7.99
N GLY A 144 12.78 -16.55 7.56
CA GLY A 144 12.19 -16.87 6.27
C GLY A 144 11.55 -18.26 6.20
N LYS A 145 11.55 -19.05 7.30
CA LYS A 145 10.97 -20.39 7.29
C LYS A 145 9.51 -20.33 6.87
N PRO A 146 9.08 -21.13 5.86
CA PRO A 146 7.67 -21.24 5.51
C PRO A 146 6.86 -21.80 6.71
N LEU A 147 5.77 -21.13 7.05
CA LEU A 147 4.86 -21.55 8.13
C LEU A 147 3.65 -22.28 7.56
N TRP A 148 2.96 -21.65 6.59
CA TRP A 148 1.85 -22.26 5.88
C TRP A 148 1.67 -21.61 4.49
N ARG A 149 0.96 -22.32 3.60
CA ARG A 149 0.59 -21.84 2.26
C ARG A 149 -0.80 -22.33 1.90
N LYS A 150 -1.56 -21.46 1.20
CA LYS A 150 -2.90 -21.76 0.70
C LYS A 150 -3.03 -21.34 -0.76
N THR A 151 -3.69 -22.19 -1.54
CA THR A 151 -4.23 -21.89 -2.86
C THR A 151 -5.73 -22.04 -2.80
N PHE A 152 -6.43 -21.35 -3.68
CA PHE A 152 -7.90 -21.30 -3.68
C PHE A 152 -8.51 -21.84 -4.99
N ASP A 153 -7.70 -22.45 -5.83
CA ASP A 153 -8.03 -23.02 -7.15
C ASP A 153 -9.03 -24.17 -7.07
N ARG A 154 -9.16 -24.83 -5.93
CA ARG A 154 -10.16 -25.88 -5.70
C ARG A 154 -11.48 -25.35 -5.14
N GLU A 155 -11.50 -24.15 -4.59
CA GLU A 155 -12.67 -23.55 -3.96
C GLU A 155 -13.42 -22.62 -4.91
N PHE A 156 -12.69 -21.99 -5.84
CA PHE A 156 -13.22 -21.02 -6.79
C PHE A 156 -12.82 -21.40 -8.21
N ASP A 157 -13.30 -20.65 -9.22
CA ASP A 157 -12.84 -20.88 -10.58
C ASP A 157 -11.32 -20.63 -10.69
N ALA A 158 -10.66 -21.43 -11.53
CA ALA A 158 -9.20 -21.40 -11.69
C ALA A 158 -8.71 -20.16 -12.46
N SER A 159 -9.61 -19.30 -12.95
CA SER A 159 -9.22 -18.05 -13.60
C SER A 159 -8.74 -17.06 -12.56
N SER A 160 -7.52 -16.55 -12.72
CA SER A 160 -7.11 -15.36 -11.98
C SER A 160 -7.77 -14.12 -12.61
N PRO A 161 -7.87 -12.99 -11.89
CA PRO A 161 -8.24 -11.73 -12.52
C PRO A 161 -7.37 -11.46 -13.76
N ASP A 162 -7.90 -10.80 -14.78
CA ASP A 162 -7.24 -10.63 -16.09
C ASP A 162 -5.81 -10.09 -16.00
N PHE A 163 -5.54 -9.25 -15.02
CA PHE A 163 -4.21 -8.69 -14.78
C PHE A 163 -3.46 -9.39 -13.62
N GLY A 164 -3.95 -10.54 -13.15
CA GLY A 164 -3.44 -11.23 -11.98
C GLY A 164 -3.87 -10.60 -10.66
N VAL A 165 -3.63 -11.29 -9.55
CA VAL A 165 -3.97 -10.78 -8.21
C VAL A 165 -3.05 -9.61 -7.86
N ALA A 166 -3.63 -8.44 -7.55
CA ALA A 166 -2.90 -7.22 -7.23
C ALA A 166 -3.21 -6.65 -5.85
N MET A 167 -4.35 -6.99 -5.25
CA MET A 167 -4.67 -6.54 -3.90
C MET A 167 -3.61 -6.98 -2.90
N SER A 168 -3.27 -6.11 -1.96
CA SER A 168 -2.34 -6.43 -0.87
C SER A 168 -3.08 -6.96 0.34
N PRO A 169 -2.62 -8.06 0.97
CA PRO A 169 -3.22 -8.57 2.20
C PRO A 169 -3.31 -7.49 3.26
N LEU A 170 -4.36 -7.54 4.06
CA LEU A 170 -4.54 -6.71 5.24
C LEU A 170 -4.42 -7.61 6.48
N VAL A 171 -3.71 -7.18 7.50
CA VAL A 171 -3.76 -7.84 8.81
C VAL A 171 -4.53 -6.98 9.79
N ASP A 172 -5.50 -7.58 10.46
CA ASP A 172 -6.31 -6.96 11.50
C ASP A 172 -6.58 -7.97 12.62
N ASP A 173 -6.24 -7.61 13.85
CA ASP A 173 -6.43 -8.45 15.05
C ASP A 173 -5.92 -9.90 14.86
N GLY A 174 -4.71 -10.04 14.31
CA GLY A 174 -4.09 -11.35 14.05
C GLY A 174 -4.70 -12.15 12.89
N HIS A 175 -5.67 -11.60 12.16
CA HIS A 175 -6.27 -12.22 10.99
C HIS A 175 -5.71 -11.61 9.71
N VAL A 176 -5.41 -12.46 8.72
CA VAL A 176 -5.03 -12.04 7.38
C VAL A 176 -6.29 -11.98 6.52
N ILE A 177 -6.59 -10.81 5.98
CA ILE A 177 -7.78 -10.57 5.15
C ILE A 177 -7.34 -10.47 3.70
N VAL A 178 -7.93 -11.32 2.84
CA VAL A 178 -7.68 -11.36 1.40
C VAL A 178 -8.97 -11.60 0.64
N HIS A 179 -9.05 -11.10 -0.58
CA HIS A 179 -10.09 -11.46 -1.54
C HIS A 179 -9.48 -12.46 -2.53
N ALA A 180 -9.86 -13.72 -2.40
CA ALA A 180 -9.38 -14.80 -3.24
C ALA A 180 -10.45 -15.22 -4.25
N GLY A 181 -10.01 -15.80 -5.37
CA GLY A 181 -10.90 -16.28 -6.42
C GLY A 181 -10.45 -15.81 -7.81
N GLY A 182 -11.33 -15.96 -8.77
CA GLY A 182 -11.13 -15.61 -10.16
C GLY A 182 -12.20 -14.67 -10.71
N ASN A 183 -12.33 -14.64 -12.03
CA ASN A 183 -13.22 -13.70 -12.71
C ASN A 183 -14.72 -13.96 -12.46
N LYS A 184 -15.11 -15.20 -12.13
CA LYS A 184 -16.52 -15.59 -11.98
C LYS A 184 -16.97 -15.72 -10.54
N SER A 185 -16.08 -16.13 -9.65
CA SER A 185 -16.40 -16.39 -8.26
C SER A 185 -15.21 -16.15 -7.35
N GLY A 186 -15.50 -15.85 -6.10
CA GLY A 186 -14.47 -15.63 -5.09
C GLY A 186 -15.06 -15.44 -3.70
N ALA A 187 -14.18 -15.13 -2.77
CA ALA A 187 -14.57 -14.73 -1.43
C ALA A 187 -13.58 -13.74 -0.82
N LEU A 188 -14.10 -12.70 -0.20
CA LEU A 188 -13.35 -11.94 0.79
C LEU A 188 -13.36 -12.76 2.09
N MET A 189 -12.18 -13.03 2.64
CA MET A 189 -12.07 -13.90 3.80
C MET A 189 -11.01 -13.39 4.79
N ALA A 190 -11.24 -13.68 6.06
CA ALA A 190 -10.24 -13.56 7.11
C ALA A 190 -9.74 -14.94 7.50
N LEU A 191 -8.42 -15.08 7.57
CA LEU A 191 -7.75 -16.30 7.99
C LEU A 191 -6.93 -15.99 9.26
N ASP A 192 -6.89 -16.95 10.16
CA ASP A 192 -5.98 -16.91 11.31
C ASP A 192 -4.52 -16.81 10.83
N GLY A 193 -3.83 -15.76 11.22
CA GLY A 193 -2.47 -15.50 10.74
C GLY A 193 -1.44 -16.56 11.16
N ALA A 194 -1.68 -17.28 12.27
CA ALA A 194 -0.77 -18.32 12.74
C ALA A 194 -0.95 -19.64 11.97
N THR A 195 -2.18 -19.97 11.59
CA THR A 195 -2.53 -21.31 11.07
C THR A 195 -3.02 -21.31 9.63
N GLY A 196 -3.44 -20.16 9.10
CA GLY A 196 -4.10 -20.05 7.79
C GLY A 196 -5.52 -20.60 7.78
N THR A 197 -6.12 -20.89 8.94
CA THR A 197 -7.50 -21.38 9.04
C THR A 197 -8.49 -20.26 8.78
N VAL A 198 -9.48 -20.48 7.92
CA VAL A 198 -10.54 -19.49 7.63
C VAL A 198 -11.40 -19.27 8.86
N LYS A 199 -11.56 -18.05 9.29
CA LYS A 199 -12.39 -17.61 10.41
C LYS A 199 -13.78 -17.19 9.94
N TRP A 200 -13.82 -16.38 8.89
CA TRP A 200 -15.04 -15.98 8.21
C TRP A 200 -14.79 -15.79 6.72
N GLN A 201 -15.84 -15.83 5.92
CA GLN A 201 -15.79 -15.55 4.50
C GLN A 201 -17.12 -14.98 4.00
N TRP A 202 -17.02 -13.97 3.13
CA TRP A 202 -18.12 -13.50 2.31
C TRP A 202 -17.93 -14.03 0.89
N LYS A 203 -18.79 -14.95 0.48
CA LYS A 203 -18.76 -15.60 -0.84
C LYS A 203 -19.62 -14.86 -1.84
N GLY A 204 -19.26 -14.91 -3.10
CA GLY A 204 -20.05 -14.39 -4.20
C GLY A 204 -19.17 -13.91 -5.36
N GLU A 205 -18.66 -12.72 -5.25
CA GLU A 205 -17.93 -12.09 -6.33
C GLU A 205 -16.44 -12.38 -6.28
N GLY A 206 -15.82 -12.36 -7.47
CA GLY A 206 -14.38 -12.42 -7.58
C GLY A 206 -13.69 -11.13 -7.08
N PRO A 207 -12.38 -11.21 -6.87
CA PRO A 207 -11.60 -10.06 -6.42
C PRO A 207 -11.52 -8.98 -7.50
N ALA A 208 -11.44 -7.72 -7.04
CA ALA A 208 -10.91 -6.60 -7.80
C ALA A 208 -9.41 -6.45 -7.53
N TYR A 209 -8.83 -5.31 -7.92
CA TYR A 209 -7.41 -5.01 -7.75
C TYR A 209 -7.15 -4.08 -6.55
N ALA A 210 -8.21 -3.40 -6.06
CA ALA A 210 -8.16 -2.55 -4.89
C ALA A 210 -7.82 -3.34 -3.62
N SER A 211 -7.04 -2.75 -2.75
CA SER A 211 -6.68 -3.36 -1.47
C SER A 211 -7.70 -3.01 -0.38
N PRO A 212 -8.05 -3.93 0.53
CA PRO A 212 -8.98 -3.65 1.62
C PRO A 212 -8.38 -2.66 2.63
N VAL A 213 -9.25 -1.90 3.27
CA VAL A 213 -8.91 -1.03 4.41
C VAL A 213 -9.85 -1.30 5.57
N ILE A 214 -9.39 -1.03 6.80
CA ILE A 214 -10.25 -1.00 7.97
C ILE A 214 -10.79 0.43 8.17
N ALA A 215 -12.09 0.54 8.36
CA ALA A 215 -12.79 1.76 8.73
C ALA A 215 -13.58 1.56 10.01
N SER A 216 -13.73 2.61 10.80
CA SER A 216 -14.63 2.62 11.96
C SER A 216 -15.75 3.62 11.69
N PHE A 217 -16.98 3.13 11.64
CA PHE A 217 -18.18 3.95 11.53
C PHE A 217 -19.00 3.76 12.81
N GLY A 218 -19.06 4.81 13.65
CA GLY A 218 -19.58 4.66 15.01
C GLY A 218 -18.76 3.60 15.77
N ASN A 219 -19.45 2.61 16.34
CA ASN A 219 -18.83 1.51 17.08
C ASN A 219 -18.54 0.28 16.21
N SER A 220 -18.78 0.35 14.91
CA SER A 220 -18.58 -0.77 13.97
C SER A 220 -17.25 -0.67 13.25
N ARG A 221 -16.40 -1.68 13.40
CA ARG A 221 -15.21 -1.87 12.56
C ARG A 221 -15.59 -2.63 11.32
N GLN A 222 -15.24 -2.09 10.17
CA GLN A 222 -15.61 -2.63 8.87
C GLN A 222 -14.40 -2.79 7.98
N VAL A 223 -14.38 -3.89 7.23
CA VAL A 223 -13.51 -4.05 6.06
C VAL A 223 -14.20 -3.37 4.89
N VAL A 224 -13.59 -2.34 4.33
CA VAL A 224 -14.07 -1.64 3.15
C VAL A 224 -13.16 -2.00 1.98
N THR A 225 -13.74 -2.50 0.88
CA THR A 225 -12.99 -2.89 -0.31
C THR A 225 -13.87 -2.86 -1.55
N GLU A 226 -13.25 -2.96 -2.70
CA GLU A 226 -13.92 -3.18 -3.97
C GLU A 226 -13.84 -4.67 -4.34
N SER A 227 -14.97 -5.22 -4.73
CA SER A 227 -15.07 -6.47 -5.47
C SER A 227 -15.14 -6.17 -6.97
N ARG A 228 -15.29 -7.20 -7.78
CA ARG A 228 -15.41 -7.06 -9.23
C ARG A 228 -16.59 -6.16 -9.66
N ALA A 229 -17.69 -6.15 -8.89
CA ALA A 229 -18.91 -5.43 -9.27
C ALA A 229 -19.43 -4.43 -8.21
N HIS A 230 -18.85 -4.42 -7.03
CA HIS A 230 -19.34 -3.58 -5.93
C HIS A 230 -18.22 -2.97 -5.10
N LEU A 231 -18.51 -1.80 -4.53
CA LEU A 231 -17.84 -1.30 -3.33
C LEU A 231 -18.64 -1.81 -2.12
N VAL A 232 -17.96 -2.46 -1.18
CA VAL A 232 -18.60 -3.16 -0.06
C VAL A 232 -18.01 -2.78 1.29
N GLY A 233 -18.85 -2.78 2.33
CA GLY A 233 -18.44 -2.72 3.72
C GLY A 233 -18.94 -3.94 4.47
N LEU A 234 -18.02 -4.68 5.09
CA LEU A 234 -18.29 -5.89 5.85
C LEU A 234 -17.88 -5.71 7.31
N SER A 235 -18.59 -6.38 8.21
CA SER A 235 -18.13 -6.50 9.60
C SER A 235 -16.74 -7.13 9.66
N ALA A 236 -15.77 -6.44 10.22
CA ALA A 236 -14.40 -6.97 10.36
C ALA A 236 -14.37 -8.22 11.26
N ALA A 237 -15.29 -8.33 12.19
CA ALA A 237 -15.38 -9.46 13.13
C ALA A 237 -16.00 -10.72 12.52
N THR A 238 -16.99 -10.57 11.63
CA THR A 238 -17.83 -11.71 11.19
C THR A 238 -17.86 -11.92 9.68
N GLY A 239 -17.38 -10.95 8.87
CA GLY A 239 -17.51 -10.99 7.42
C GLY A 239 -18.94 -10.77 6.90
N ALA A 240 -19.90 -10.45 7.77
CA ALA A 240 -21.25 -10.11 7.35
C ALA A 240 -21.26 -8.82 6.54
N ILE A 241 -21.93 -8.82 5.38
CA ILE A 241 -22.09 -7.62 4.58
C ILE A 241 -23.02 -6.64 5.30
N LEU A 242 -22.57 -5.41 5.44
CA LEU A 242 -23.30 -4.34 6.08
C LEU A 242 -23.93 -3.41 5.06
N TRP A 243 -23.18 -3.08 4.02
CA TRP A 243 -23.64 -2.27 2.89
C TRP A 243 -22.88 -2.64 1.62
N SER A 244 -23.53 -2.39 0.49
CA SER A 244 -22.97 -2.63 -0.85
C SER A 244 -23.52 -1.60 -1.82
N VAL A 245 -22.64 -1.09 -2.70
CA VAL A 245 -23.00 -0.16 -3.78
C VAL A 245 -22.43 -0.70 -5.09
N PRO A 246 -23.25 -0.83 -6.17
CA PRO A 246 -22.73 -1.22 -7.47
C PRO A 246 -21.61 -0.29 -7.93
N PHE A 247 -20.49 -0.87 -8.32
CA PHE A 247 -19.35 -0.15 -8.85
C PHE A 247 -18.57 -1.03 -9.82
N THR A 248 -18.52 -0.61 -11.06
CA THR A 248 -17.77 -1.26 -12.13
C THR A 248 -17.02 -0.23 -12.94
N THR A 249 -15.88 -0.60 -13.47
CA THR A 249 -15.08 0.20 -14.38
C THR A 249 -14.82 -0.58 -15.67
N ALA A 250 -14.32 0.08 -16.70
CA ALA A 250 -13.92 -0.59 -17.92
C ALA A 250 -12.90 -1.71 -17.62
N TYR A 251 -13.09 -2.87 -18.24
CA TYR A 251 -12.26 -4.08 -18.05
C TYR A 251 -12.26 -4.61 -16.61
N ASP A 252 -13.29 -4.31 -15.82
CA ASP A 252 -13.40 -4.69 -14.39
C ASP A 252 -12.18 -4.24 -13.55
N GLN A 253 -11.62 -3.09 -13.90
CA GLN A 253 -10.42 -2.54 -13.28
C GLN A 253 -10.76 -1.62 -12.10
N ASN A 254 -11.45 -2.17 -11.09
CA ASN A 254 -11.63 -1.51 -9.80
C ASN A 254 -10.31 -1.59 -9.02
N ILE A 255 -9.46 -0.54 -9.14
CA ILE A 255 -8.06 -0.55 -8.68
C ILE A 255 -7.83 0.38 -7.51
N VAL A 256 -8.52 1.54 -7.50
CA VAL A 256 -8.28 2.58 -6.50
C VAL A 256 -8.76 2.11 -5.15
N THR A 257 -7.85 1.98 -4.21
CA THR A 257 -8.22 1.61 -2.85
C THR A 257 -9.08 2.71 -2.20
N PRO A 258 -10.20 2.34 -1.55
CA PRO A 258 -11.06 3.30 -0.87
C PRO A 258 -10.31 4.15 0.17
N ILE A 259 -10.63 5.44 0.23
CA ILE A 259 -10.05 6.38 1.19
C ILE A 259 -11.11 6.72 2.23
N ILE A 260 -10.75 6.61 3.50
CA ILE A 260 -11.68 6.87 4.60
C ILE A 260 -11.48 8.28 5.15
N SER A 261 -12.55 9.07 5.22
CA SER A 261 -12.56 10.43 5.76
C SER A 261 -13.75 10.63 6.70
N GLY A 262 -13.57 10.28 7.97
CA GLY A 262 -14.65 10.28 8.96
C GLY A 262 -15.75 9.28 8.59
N ASP A 263 -16.97 9.78 8.35
CA ASP A 263 -18.12 8.98 7.90
C ASP A 263 -18.20 8.80 6.37
N LEU A 264 -17.17 9.29 5.64
CA LEU A 264 -17.12 9.21 4.19
C LEU A 264 -16.16 8.13 3.71
N VAL A 265 -16.59 7.39 2.68
CA VAL A 265 -15.77 6.50 1.86
C VAL A 265 -15.61 7.13 0.48
N LEU A 266 -14.39 7.47 0.10
CA LEU A 266 -14.08 8.02 -1.20
C LEU A 266 -13.56 6.90 -2.10
N TYR A 267 -14.06 6.83 -3.34
CA TYR A 267 -13.69 5.84 -4.34
C TYR A 267 -13.71 6.44 -5.74
N SER A 268 -13.01 5.83 -6.66
CA SER A 268 -12.90 6.28 -8.05
C SER A 268 -12.40 5.13 -8.93
N GLY A 269 -12.43 5.32 -10.24
CA GLY A 269 -11.87 4.38 -11.20
C GLY A 269 -11.60 5.09 -12.53
N ILE A 270 -11.11 4.33 -13.50
CA ILE A 270 -10.92 4.86 -14.85
C ILE A 270 -12.25 5.41 -15.37
N ASP A 271 -12.24 6.68 -15.78
CA ASP A 271 -13.41 7.42 -16.29
C ASP A 271 -14.63 7.47 -15.36
N GLN A 272 -14.43 7.10 -14.07
CA GLN A 272 -15.41 7.25 -13.01
C GLN A 272 -15.03 8.43 -12.11
N PRO A 273 -15.97 9.34 -11.79
CA PRO A 273 -15.66 10.48 -10.93
C PRO A 273 -15.11 10.04 -9.56
N LEU A 274 -14.30 10.89 -8.96
CA LEU A 274 -14.00 10.72 -7.54
C LEU A 274 -15.29 11.00 -6.75
N THR A 275 -15.82 9.98 -6.10
CA THR A 275 -17.12 10.00 -5.44
C THR A 275 -16.95 9.72 -3.95
N ALA A 276 -17.73 10.38 -3.10
CA ALA A 276 -17.85 10.07 -1.69
C ALA A 276 -19.22 9.50 -1.35
N LEU A 277 -19.22 8.40 -0.62
CA LEU A 277 -20.39 7.84 0.04
C LEU A 277 -20.36 8.17 1.52
N ARG A 278 -21.50 8.61 2.05
CA ARG A 278 -21.72 8.75 3.49
C ARG A 278 -22.26 7.45 4.05
N ILE A 279 -21.55 6.90 5.02
CA ILE A 279 -21.92 5.66 5.68
C ILE A 279 -22.65 5.99 6.98
N ARG A 280 -23.86 5.47 7.15
CA ARG A 280 -24.68 5.69 8.35
C ARG A 280 -25.32 4.40 8.81
N GLU A 281 -25.53 4.33 10.12
CA GLU A 281 -26.30 3.26 10.74
C GLU A 281 -27.53 3.87 11.42
N SER A 282 -28.67 3.27 11.19
CA SER A 282 -29.92 3.61 11.84
C SER A 282 -30.73 2.36 12.13
N ALA A 283 -31.09 2.16 13.39
CA ALA A 283 -31.86 1.01 13.85
C ALA A 283 -31.28 -0.37 13.40
N GLY A 284 -29.95 -0.51 13.45
CA GLY A 284 -29.23 -1.72 13.06
C GLY A 284 -29.05 -1.90 11.55
N LYS A 285 -29.53 -0.96 10.73
CA LYS A 285 -29.41 -1.00 9.27
C LYS A 285 -28.38 0.01 8.78
N TRP A 286 -27.43 -0.46 7.98
CA TRP A 286 -26.41 0.36 7.36
C TRP A 286 -26.87 0.88 5.99
N THR A 287 -26.55 2.13 5.71
CA THR A 287 -26.76 2.78 4.40
C THR A 287 -25.47 3.41 3.91
N ALA A 288 -25.32 3.44 2.59
CA ALA A 288 -24.22 4.10 1.89
C ALA A 288 -24.83 5.02 0.82
N GLU A 289 -24.84 6.32 1.07
CA GLU A 289 -25.48 7.30 0.20
C GLU A 289 -24.47 8.26 -0.37
N ARG A 290 -24.61 8.60 -1.65
CA ARG A 290 -23.71 9.55 -2.31
C ARG A 290 -23.83 10.94 -1.66
N ALA A 291 -22.70 11.40 -1.08
CA ALA A 291 -22.57 12.72 -0.51
C ALA A 291 -22.22 13.77 -1.59
N TRP A 292 -21.26 13.44 -2.45
CA TRP A 292 -20.81 14.29 -3.55
C TRP A 292 -20.04 13.47 -4.60
N HIS A 293 -19.74 14.08 -5.75
CA HIS A 293 -18.80 13.59 -6.75
C HIS A 293 -18.04 14.73 -7.42
N ALA A 294 -16.83 14.44 -7.92
CA ALA A 294 -15.96 15.38 -8.63
C ALA A 294 -15.51 14.76 -9.96
N ASP A 295 -16.10 15.25 -11.07
CA ASP A 295 -15.88 14.72 -12.42
C ASP A 295 -14.50 15.07 -12.99
N SER A 296 -13.88 16.14 -12.49
CA SER A 296 -12.64 16.67 -13.05
C SER A 296 -11.39 15.90 -12.64
N VAL A 297 -11.46 15.06 -11.60
CA VAL A 297 -10.31 14.35 -11.02
C VAL A 297 -10.56 12.84 -10.84
N PRO A 298 -10.98 12.11 -11.89
CA PRO A 298 -11.05 10.66 -11.82
C PRO A 298 -9.65 10.08 -11.57
N MET A 299 -9.57 9.03 -10.78
CA MET A 299 -8.32 8.31 -10.53
C MET A 299 -8.34 6.98 -11.28
N TYR A 300 -7.17 6.50 -11.69
CA TYR A 300 -7.05 5.21 -12.37
C TYR A 300 -6.25 4.21 -11.55
N MET A 301 -4.92 4.27 -11.60
CA MET A 301 -4.04 3.36 -10.86
C MET A 301 -3.32 4.04 -9.68
N SER A 302 -3.67 5.30 -9.41
CA SER A 302 -3.01 6.14 -8.41
C SER A 302 -3.97 6.41 -7.25
N THR A 303 -3.83 5.68 -6.15
CA THR A 303 -4.63 5.93 -4.94
C THR A 303 -4.16 7.20 -4.23
N ALA A 304 -5.06 8.14 -4.01
CA ALA A 304 -4.78 9.41 -3.33
C ALA A 304 -4.51 9.22 -1.82
N VAL A 305 -3.98 10.26 -1.17
CA VAL A 305 -3.77 10.32 0.28
C VAL A 305 -4.64 11.39 0.90
N LEU A 306 -5.22 11.09 2.05
CA LEU A 306 -5.90 12.07 2.91
C LEU A 306 -4.93 12.52 3.98
N SER A 307 -4.53 13.78 3.97
CA SER A 307 -3.59 14.34 4.95
C SER A 307 -3.84 15.82 5.18
N GLY A 308 -3.73 16.29 6.42
CA GLY A 308 -3.97 17.70 6.77
C GLY A 308 -5.36 18.21 6.41
N GLY A 309 -6.37 17.32 6.41
CA GLY A 309 -7.75 17.68 6.08
C GLY A 309 -8.07 17.80 4.60
N SER A 310 -7.13 17.49 3.69
CA SER A 310 -7.31 17.50 2.25
C SER A 310 -6.90 16.18 1.61
N VAL A 311 -7.50 15.84 0.48
CA VAL A 311 -7.12 14.70 -0.36
C VAL A 311 -6.15 15.18 -1.42
N PHE A 312 -5.01 14.53 -1.53
CA PHE A 312 -3.99 14.78 -2.57
C PHE A 312 -3.85 13.54 -3.44
N GLY A 313 -3.91 13.70 -4.74
CA GLY A 313 -3.85 12.57 -5.66
C GLY A 313 -3.31 12.93 -7.03
N LEU A 314 -3.32 11.95 -7.92
CA LEU A 314 -3.06 12.11 -9.33
C LEU A 314 -4.28 11.62 -10.12
N THR A 315 -4.84 12.48 -10.97
CA THR A 315 -5.77 12.06 -12.01
C THR A 315 -5.01 11.71 -13.28
N HIS A 316 -5.48 10.70 -14.03
CA HIS A 316 -4.87 10.30 -15.30
C HIS A 316 -5.14 11.29 -16.46
N ARG A 317 -6.00 12.31 -16.24
CA ARG A 317 -6.28 13.34 -17.26
C ARG A 317 -5.02 14.11 -17.63
N ASN A 318 -4.92 14.56 -18.88
CA ASN A 318 -3.83 15.36 -19.41
C ASN A 318 -2.42 14.74 -19.19
N LYS A 319 -2.31 13.43 -19.26
CA LYS A 319 -1.07 12.65 -18.96
C LYS A 319 -0.58 12.85 -17.52
N GLY A 320 -1.51 12.85 -16.59
CA GLY A 320 -1.32 13.02 -15.16
C GLY A 320 -1.36 14.48 -14.71
N GLN A 321 -2.24 14.73 -13.75
CA GLN A 321 -2.32 16.00 -13.02
C GLN A 321 -2.38 15.71 -11.53
N PHE A 322 -1.47 16.25 -10.75
CA PHE A 322 -1.65 16.29 -9.31
C PHE A 322 -2.84 17.20 -8.96
N PHE A 323 -3.55 16.85 -7.93
CA PHE A 323 -4.68 17.64 -7.45
C PHE A 323 -4.74 17.67 -5.92
N ALA A 324 -5.40 18.70 -5.38
CA ALA A 324 -5.93 18.70 -4.03
C ALA A 324 -7.45 18.89 -4.06
N LEU A 325 -8.14 18.26 -3.10
CA LEU A 325 -9.59 18.27 -2.98
C LEU A 325 -10.01 18.33 -1.51
N ASP A 326 -11.05 19.10 -1.20
CA ASP A 326 -11.71 19.09 0.10
C ASP A 326 -12.60 17.83 0.24
N PRO A 327 -12.29 16.89 1.14
CA PRO A 327 -13.02 15.64 1.28
C PRO A 327 -14.46 15.79 1.77
N ARG A 328 -14.82 16.93 2.37
CA ARG A 328 -16.17 17.18 2.89
C ARG A 328 -17.16 17.58 1.80
N SER A 329 -16.68 18.39 0.84
CA SER A 329 -17.51 18.98 -0.21
C SER A 329 -17.26 18.42 -1.60
N GLY A 330 -16.14 17.73 -1.83
CA GLY A 330 -15.69 17.31 -3.16
C GLY A 330 -15.14 18.45 -4.01
N LYS A 331 -14.97 19.65 -3.43
CA LYS A 331 -14.43 20.80 -4.16
C LYS A 331 -12.95 20.55 -4.48
N VAL A 332 -12.61 20.56 -5.78
CA VAL A 332 -11.21 20.58 -6.23
C VAL A 332 -10.62 21.94 -5.90
N LEU A 333 -9.54 21.93 -5.12
CA LEU A 333 -8.84 23.12 -4.63
C LEU A 333 -7.85 23.62 -5.67
N TRP A 334 -7.09 22.71 -6.27
CA TRP A 334 -6.19 22.99 -7.39
C TRP A 334 -5.89 21.72 -8.19
N THR A 335 -5.45 21.89 -9.43
CA THR A 335 -4.84 20.87 -10.28
C THR A 335 -3.58 21.44 -10.94
N THR A 336 -2.60 20.60 -11.21
CA THR A 336 -1.44 20.98 -12.04
C THR A 336 -1.86 21.04 -13.53
N ARG A 337 -0.98 21.58 -14.38
CA ARG A 337 -1.29 21.73 -15.81
C ARG A 337 -1.39 20.40 -16.56
N GLY A 338 -0.73 19.35 -16.07
CA GLY A 338 -0.64 18.04 -16.70
C GLY A 338 0.80 17.64 -17.04
N ARG A 339 0.97 16.39 -17.54
CA ARG A 339 2.26 15.76 -17.84
C ARG A 339 3.12 15.54 -16.59
N GLU A 340 2.47 15.25 -15.48
CA GLU A 340 3.14 14.92 -14.21
C GLU A 340 3.56 13.45 -14.11
N GLY A 341 3.17 12.62 -15.06
CA GLY A 341 3.36 11.18 -15.14
C GLY A 341 2.03 10.45 -15.36
N GLU A 342 2.04 9.31 -16.04
CA GLU A 342 0.80 8.58 -16.31
C GLU A 342 0.19 8.03 -15.02
N ASN A 343 1.04 7.55 -14.11
CA ASN A 343 0.65 7.05 -12.78
C ASN A 343 1.66 7.48 -11.73
N ALA A 344 1.18 7.58 -10.48
CA ALA A 344 2.04 7.87 -9.35
C ALA A 344 1.59 7.12 -8.10
N ALA A 345 2.56 6.68 -7.29
CA ALA A 345 2.32 6.13 -5.97
C ALA A 345 2.64 7.20 -4.92
N LEU A 346 1.58 7.70 -4.26
CA LEU A 346 1.65 8.85 -3.35
C LEU A 346 1.63 8.44 -1.88
N ILE A 347 2.44 9.15 -1.09
CA ILE A 347 2.41 9.13 0.37
C ILE A 347 2.54 10.56 0.92
N ALA A 348 2.08 10.76 2.15
CA ALA A 348 2.30 11.99 2.91
C ALA A 348 3.22 11.72 4.10
N VAL A 349 4.28 12.51 4.24
CA VAL A 349 5.28 12.36 5.30
C VAL A 349 5.46 13.71 6.02
N GLY A 350 4.87 13.84 7.22
CA GLY A 350 4.78 15.13 7.88
C GLY A 350 4.07 16.18 7.01
N GLU A 351 4.75 17.28 6.72
CA GLU A 351 4.23 18.38 5.89
C GLU A 351 4.59 18.22 4.40
N LEU A 352 5.04 17.03 3.98
CA LEU A 352 5.44 16.75 2.61
C LEU A 352 4.53 15.74 1.95
N LEU A 353 4.45 15.83 0.63
CA LEU A 353 3.98 14.79 -0.28
C LEU A 353 5.19 14.20 -0.98
N MET A 354 5.25 12.88 -1.09
CA MET A 354 6.21 12.16 -1.90
C MET A 354 5.46 11.29 -2.90
N ALA A 355 5.85 11.33 -4.14
CA ALA A 355 5.26 10.52 -5.19
C ALA A 355 6.35 9.92 -6.07
N THR A 356 6.36 8.60 -6.21
CA THR A 356 7.09 7.93 -7.30
C THR A 356 6.21 7.89 -8.53
N THR A 357 6.75 8.20 -9.70
CA THR A 357 6.04 8.15 -10.97
C THR A 357 6.49 6.98 -11.83
N THR A 358 5.64 6.54 -12.74
CA THR A 358 6.00 5.48 -13.71
C THR A 358 7.12 5.90 -14.67
N GLU A 359 7.46 7.19 -14.73
CA GLU A 359 8.59 7.72 -15.48
C GLU A 359 9.93 7.64 -14.71
N GLY A 360 9.95 7.00 -13.53
CA GLY A 360 11.16 6.81 -12.73
C GLY A 360 11.58 8.02 -11.89
N GLU A 361 10.65 8.94 -11.62
CA GLU A 361 10.91 10.11 -10.80
C GLU A 361 10.41 9.95 -9.36
N LEU A 362 11.08 10.63 -8.42
CA LEU A 362 10.57 10.94 -7.09
C LEU A 362 10.27 12.43 -7.02
N VAL A 363 9.00 12.76 -6.91
CA VAL A 363 8.49 14.12 -6.72
C VAL A 363 8.32 14.39 -5.24
N ILE A 364 8.89 15.50 -4.75
CA ILE A 364 8.73 15.97 -3.38
C ILE A 364 8.08 17.34 -3.44
N ALA A 365 6.95 17.51 -2.77
CA ALA A 365 6.22 18.75 -2.69
C ALA A 365 5.80 19.06 -1.25
N ARG A 366 5.51 20.32 -0.93
CA ARG A 366 4.83 20.66 0.32
C ARG A 366 3.38 20.19 0.25
N ARG A 367 2.87 19.73 1.37
CA ARG A 367 1.47 19.39 1.55
C ARG A 367 0.66 20.68 1.75
N ASP A 368 0.32 21.34 0.65
CA ASP A 368 -0.38 22.62 0.65
C ASP A 368 -1.73 22.46 -0.08
N ALA A 369 -2.82 22.81 0.61
CA ALA A 369 -4.17 22.80 0.06
C ALA A 369 -4.47 24.01 -0.86
N ALA A 370 -3.68 25.07 -0.80
CA ALA A 370 -3.88 26.27 -1.60
C ALA A 370 -3.26 26.19 -3.00
N LYS A 371 -2.15 25.45 -3.14
CA LYS A 371 -1.40 25.33 -4.39
C LYS A 371 -0.54 24.08 -4.44
N PHE A 372 -0.12 23.67 -5.64
CA PHE A 372 0.97 22.72 -5.81
C PHE A 372 2.30 23.43 -5.57
N ASP A 373 3.07 22.98 -4.57
CA ASP A 373 4.34 23.59 -4.17
C ASP A 373 5.49 22.57 -4.24
N PRO A 374 6.01 22.28 -5.46
CA PRO A 374 7.08 21.30 -5.64
C PRO A 374 8.39 21.83 -5.06
N ILE A 375 9.09 20.97 -4.30
CA ILE A 375 10.41 21.25 -3.72
C ILE A 375 11.51 20.70 -4.62
N LYS A 376 11.38 19.41 -5.01
CA LYS A 376 12.38 18.70 -5.83
C LYS A 376 11.72 17.63 -6.69
N ARG A 377 12.38 17.34 -7.81
CA ARG A 377 12.17 16.15 -8.63
C ARG A 377 13.52 15.47 -8.83
N TYR A 378 13.58 14.19 -8.56
CA TYR A 378 14.77 13.39 -8.72
C TYR A 378 14.49 12.23 -9.66
N THR A 379 15.32 12.04 -10.68
CA THR A 379 15.34 10.76 -11.42
C THR A 379 16.01 9.72 -10.52
N ILE A 380 15.25 8.71 -10.11
CA ILE A 380 15.67 7.69 -9.15
C ILE A 380 15.72 6.28 -9.73
N ALA A 381 15.16 6.09 -10.91
CA ALA A 381 15.13 4.82 -11.62
C ALA A 381 15.16 5.01 -13.14
N GLU A 382 15.72 4.03 -13.84
CA GLU A 382 15.76 3.96 -15.31
C GLU A 382 14.59 3.13 -15.88
N SER A 383 13.83 2.47 -15.02
CA SER A 383 12.66 1.67 -15.35
C SER A 383 11.43 2.15 -14.57
N PRO A 384 10.21 1.79 -15.01
CA PRO A 384 8.98 2.24 -14.35
C PRO A 384 8.93 1.91 -12.87
N VAL A 385 8.50 2.88 -12.05
CA VAL A 385 8.29 2.71 -10.61
C VAL A 385 6.80 2.72 -10.30
N TRP A 386 6.26 1.54 -10.00
CA TRP A 386 4.87 1.36 -9.56
C TRP A 386 4.74 1.28 -8.04
N ALA A 387 5.83 0.91 -7.37
CA ALA A 387 5.88 0.76 -5.94
C ALA A 387 5.79 2.11 -5.23
N HIS A 388 5.08 2.14 -4.10
CA HIS A 388 5.09 3.31 -3.22
C HIS A 388 6.51 3.53 -2.67
N PRO A 389 6.94 4.79 -2.54
CA PRO A 389 8.15 5.10 -1.81
C PRO A 389 7.95 4.75 -0.34
N VAL A 390 8.94 4.11 0.29
CA VAL A 390 8.83 3.66 1.68
C VAL A 390 9.80 4.49 2.54
N PRO A 391 9.27 5.38 3.38
CA PRO A 391 10.11 6.18 4.25
C PRO A 391 10.77 5.32 5.32
N ALA A 392 12.08 5.51 5.52
CA ALA A 392 12.86 4.78 6.50
C ALA A 392 13.94 5.71 7.09
N GLY A 393 13.71 6.22 8.29
CA GLY A 393 14.61 7.17 8.95
C GLY A 393 14.79 8.46 8.13
N ARG A 394 16.01 8.71 7.64
CA ARG A 394 16.36 9.87 6.82
C ARG A 394 16.32 9.61 5.32
N GLY A 395 15.90 8.43 4.92
CA GLY A 395 15.89 8.03 3.52
C GLY A 395 14.58 7.37 3.10
N VAL A 396 14.58 6.91 1.86
CA VAL A 396 13.43 6.28 1.21
C VAL A 396 13.90 5.03 0.47
N LEU A 397 13.20 3.92 0.66
CA LEU A 397 13.34 2.74 -0.19
C LEU A 397 12.50 2.92 -1.44
N ILE A 398 13.10 2.67 -2.58
CA ILE A 398 12.46 2.69 -3.90
C ILE A 398 12.68 1.34 -4.56
N LYS A 399 11.62 0.75 -5.07
CA LYS A 399 11.69 -0.43 -5.94
C LYS A 399 11.20 -0.06 -7.33
N ASP A 400 12.05 -0.23 -8.31
CA ASP A 400 11.72 -0.15 -9.73
C ASP A 400 11.32 -1.53 -10.30
N ALA A 401 11.46 -1.76 -11.59
CA ALA A 401 11.08 -3.04 -12.20
C ALA A 401 11.80 -4.25 -11.57
N GLU A 402 13.10 -4.13 -11.22
CA GLU A 402 13.94 -5.26 -10.76
C GLU A 402 14.82 -4.95 -9.56
N LYS A 403 15.04 -3.66 -9.25
CA LYS A 403 16.00 -3.23 -8.25
C LYS A 403 15.29 -2.63 -7.04
N LEU A 404 15.85 -2.89 -5.86
CA LEU A 404 15.51 -2.21 -4.61
C LEU A 404 16.70 -1.33 -4.22
N ALA A 405 16.46 -0.04 -3.99
CA ALA A 405 17.50 0.90 -3.61
C ALA A 405 17.09 1.73 -2.39
N TYR A 406 18.06 2.08 -1.55
CA TYR A 406 17.88 3.00 -0.43
C TYR A 406 18.57 4.33 -0.74
N TRP A 407 17.77 5.39 -0.75
CA TRP A 407 18.18 6.75 -1.04
C TRP A 407 18.11 7.63 0.20
N VAL A 408 19.08 8.53 0.39
CA VAL A 408 19.09 9.54 1.45
C VAL A 408 19.29 10.93 0.85
N PHE A 409 18.78 11.94 1.56
CA PHE A 409 18.72 13.33 1.15
C PHE A 409 19.50 14.25 2.08
#